data_0bfbd91e49e574c938878395f3f60825
#
_entry.id   0bfbd91e49e574c938878395f3f60825
#
_cell.length_a   1.000
_cell.length_b   1.000
_cell.length_c   1.000
_cell.angle_alpha   90.00
_cell.angle_beta   90.00
_cell.angle_gamma   90.00
#
_symmetry.space_group_name_H-M   'P 1'
#
loop_
_entity.id
_entity.type
_entity.pdbx_description
1 polymer ?
#
loop_
_entity_poly.entity_id
_entity_poly.type
_entity_poly.pdbx_seq_one_letter_code
_entity_poly.pdbx_strand_id
1 'polypeptide(L)'
;MSYNRSRRLFIGGSVAASAIGASGLSNLVSAQSVEAAASQPAVIYGPKPGVAKLNANENPFGPSPAALEAIATASAQGGAYYAYPAAMTLLDMIAERHGITRKHISLSAGSSPILSYAAVAASKNGKILGPDLFWDTTSKAPEKQGAPEIMRIANTAELDIDLDAMYAAIDDSIGMVHICNPNNPTGKVLAPNKLRDFCIKASKKTLVLVDEAYNELIDEPPKHTMIPLVKAGHNVIVARTFSKIYGLAGMRVGYLIASEENTEWINRYGMGGYTLNQAGLAAAIASYNDDAFLTFSKAMF
;
A
#
# COMPACT_ATOMS: atom_id res chain seq x y z
N MET A 1 -7.55 21.40 43.25
CA MET A 1 -9.03 21.35 43.36
C MET A 1 -9.66 22.35 42.42
N SER A 2 -9.74 22.08 41.11
CA SER A 2 -10.54 22.91 40.20
C SER A 2 -10.88 22.21 38.86
N TYR A 3 -11.26 20.93 38.91
CA TYR A 3 -11.58 20.16 37.71
C TYR A 3 -13.06 19.81 37.56
N ASN A 4 -13.95 20.35 38.39
CA ASN A 4 -15.34 19.89 38.48
C ASN A 4 -16.40 20.93 38.07
N ARG A 5 -16.02 22.10 37.54
CA ARG A 5 -17.03 23.12 37.13
C ARG A 5 -17.36 23.11 35.62
N SER A 6 -16.48 22.59 34.78
CA SER A 6 -16.68 22.62 33.31
C SER A 6 -17.66 21.53 32.80
N ARG A 7 -17.77 20.40 33.49
CA ARG A 7 -18.69 19.31 33.07
C ARG A 7 -20.16 19.56 33.35
N ARG A 8 -20.50 20.38 34.38
CA ARG A 8 -21.90 20.66 34.73
C ARG A 8 -22.58 21.72 33.86
N LEU A 9 -21.79 22.56 33.16
CA LEU A 9 -22.36 23.56 32.25
C LEU A 9 -22.70 23.00 30.88
N PHE A 10 -22.10 21.85 30.47
CA PHE A 10 -22.38 21.20 29.18
C PHE A 10 -23.69 20.40 29.19
N ILE A 11 -24.12 19.89 30.36
CA ILE A 11 -25.36 19.09 30.51
C ILE A 11 -26.58 20.00 30.71
N GLY A 12 -26.43 21.22 31.22
CA GLY A 12 -27.51 22.18 31.41
C GLY A 12 -28.00 22.92 30.17
N GLY A 13 -27.19 22.91 29.07
CA GLY A 13 -27.55 23.59 27.82
C GLY A 13 -28.45 22.77 26.87
N SER A 14 -28.58 21.47 27.12
CA SER A 14 -29.26 20.55 26.18
C SER A 14 -30.78 20.44 26.35
N VAL A 15 -31.37 21.04 27.39
CA VAL A 15 -32.81 20.90 27.67
C VAL A 15 -33.64 22.10 27.20
N ALA A 16 -33.02 23.21 26.84
CA ALA A 16 -33.73 24.42 26.35
C ALA A 16 -33.90 24.48 24.83
N ALA A 17 -33.36 23.55 24.06
CA ALA A 17 -33.40 23.57 22.58
C ALA A 17 -34.51 22.71 21.95
N SER A 18 -35.42 22.13 22.76
CA SER A 18 -36.42 21.18 22.24
C SER A 18 -37.74 21.79 21.79
N ALA A 19 -37.81 23.13 21.62
CA ALA A 19 -39.06 23.80 21.26
C ALA A 19 -39.00 24.66 19.99
N ILE A 20 -37.91 24.61 19.23
CA ILE A 20 -37.83 25.26 17.88
C ILE A 20 -37.82 24.13 16.85
N GLY A 21 -38.90 24.06 16.06
CA GLY A 21 -39.16 22.97 15.13
C GLY A 21 -37.95 22.62 14.23
N ALA A 22 -37.72 21.33 14.06
CA ALA A 22 -36.62 20.75 13.30
C ALA A 22 -36.47 21.23 11.84
N SER A 23 -37.44 21.98 11.32
CA SER A 23 -37.42 22.52 9.94
C SER A 23 -36.63 23.84 9.78
N GLY A 24 -36.39 24.60 10.84
CA GLY A 24 -35.69 25.89 10.75
C GLY A 24 -34.16 25.75 10.79
N LEU A 25 -33.64 24.77 11.53
CA LEU A 25 -32.18 24.55 11.69
C LEU A 25 -31.55 23.87 10.47
N SER A 26 -32.28 22.97 9.82
CA SER A 26 -31.78 22.31 8.60
C SER A 26 -31.61 23.27 7.43
N ASN A 27 -32.48 24.28 7.32
CA ASN A 27 -32.38 25.31 6.26
C ASN A 27 -31.29 26.33 6.53
N LEU A 28 -30.99 26.65 7.79
CA LEU A 28 -29.90 27.57 8.14
C LEU A 28 -28.52 26.93 7.92
N VAL A 29 -28.36 25.65 8.27
CA VAL A 29 -27.09 24.92 8.04
C VAL A 29 -26.86 24.68 6.55
N SER A 30 -27.90 24.39 5.77
CA SER A 30 -27.76 24.18 4.32
C SER A 30 -27.51 25.53 3.59
N ALA A 31 -28.11 26.63 3.99
CA ALA A 31 -27.89 27.93 3.36
C ALA A 31 -26.45 28.45 3.63
N GLN A 32 -25.96 28.33 4.86
CA GLN A 32 -24.57 28.71 5.19
C GLN A 32 -23.53 27.82 4.53
N SER A 33 -23.79 26.52 4.39
CA SER A 33 -22.86 25.61 3.71
C SER A 33 -22.80 25.84 2.19
N VAL A 34 -23.91 26.26 1.56
CA VAL A 34 -23.96 26.60 0.13
C VAL A 34 -23.25 27.93 -0.17
N GLU A 35 -23.46 28.96 0.65
CA GLU A 35 -22.75 30.25 0.48
C GLU A 35 -21.25 30.14 0.78
N ALA A 36 -20.86 29.37 1.82
CA ALA A 36 -19.45 29.14 2.13
C ALA A 36 -18.74 28.32 1.04
N ALA A 37 -19.44 27.36 0.41
CA ALA A 37 -18.89 26.59 -0.72
C ALA A 37 -18.73 27.45 -2.00
N ALA A 38 -19.62 28.42 -2.24
CA ALA A 38 -19.55 29.28 -3.40
C ALA A 38 -18.42 30.35 -3.31
N SER A 39 -17.92 30.66 -2.10
CA SER A 39 -16.87 31.66 -1.86
C SER A 39 -15.45 31.08 -1.82
N GLN A 40 -15.27 29.75 -1.80
CA GLN A 40 -13.94 29.16 -1.79
C GLN A 40 -13.41 28.94 -3.21
N PRO A 41 -12.12 29.27 -3.47
CA PRO A 41 -11.54 28.98 -4.76
C PRO A 41 -11.60 27.47 -5.01
N ALA A 42 -12.00 27.08 -6.23
CA ALA A 42 -12.07 25.69 -6.63
C ALA A 42 -10.68 25.03 -6.49
N VAL A 43 -10.59 23.98 -5.68
CA VAL A 43 -9.36 23.20 -5.55
C VAL A 43 -9.26 22.28 -6.78
N ILE A 44 -8.18 22.43 -7.54
CA ILE A 44 -7.91 21.59 -8.71
C ILE A 44 -7.15 20.35 -8.24
N TYR A 45 -7.78 19.18 -8.37
CA TYR A 45 -7.15 17.89 -8.15
C TYR A 45 -6.61 17.34 -9.47
N GLY A 46 -5.32 16.96 -9.48
CA GLY A 46 -4.67 16.45 -10.69
C GLY A 46 -4.07 17.53 -11.59
N PRO A 47 -3.65 17.17 -12.81
CA PRO A 47 -3.05 18.11 -13.76
C PRO A 47 -4.10 19.07 -14.32
N LYS A 48 -3.66 20.25 -14.76
CA LYS A 48 -4.52 21.17 -15.50
C LYS A 48 -5.00 20.52 -16.81
N PRO A 49 -6.17 20.89 -17.35
CA PRO A 49 -6.62 20.42 -18.66
C PRO A 49 -5.55 20.59 -19.73
N GLY A 50 -5.30 19.56 -20.53
CA GLY A 50 -4.29 19.54 -21.60
C GLY A 50 -2.85 19.27 -21.12
N VAL A 51 -2.61 19.05 -19.82
CA VAL A 51 -1.29 18.72 -19.28
C VAL A 51 -1.21 17.23 -18.97
N ALA A 52 -0.26 16.53 -19.59
CA ALA A 52 0.04 15.14 -19.26
C ALA A 52 0.81 15.08 -17.93
N LYS A 53 0.36 14.24 -17.00
CA LYS A 53 1.04 14.00 -15.72
C LYS A 53 2.06 12.88 -15.87
N LEU A 54 3.35 13.23 -15.98
CA LEU A 54 4.45 12.29 -16.19
C LEU A 54 5.42 12.20 -15.00
N ASN A 55 5.07 12.78 -13.87
CA ASN A 55 5.96 12.86 -12.69
C ASN A 55 5.79 11.71 -11.70
N ALA A 56 4.88 10.77 -11.98
CA ALA A 56 4.65 9.60 -11.15
C ALA A 56 4.07 8.44 -11.98
N ASN A 57 4.42 7.21 -11.60
CA ASN A 57 3.87 6.00 -12.21
C ASN A 57 2.47 5.74 -11.64
N GLU A 58 1.46 6.37 -12.21
CA GLU A 58 0.05 6.25 -11.85
C GLU A 58 -0.77 5.78 -13.05
N ASN A 59 -1.92 5.14 -12.82
CA ASN A 59 -2.86 4.83 -13.88
C ASN A 59 -3.51 6.13 -14.36
N PRO A 60 -3.32 6.55 -15.63
CA PRO A 60 -3.88 7.81 -16.14
C PRO A 60 -5.41 7.77 -16.28
N PHE A 61 -6.03 6.58 -16.25
CA PHE A 61 -7.49 6.41 -16.37
C PHE A 61 -8.20 6.50 -15.01
N GLY A 62 -7.43 6.62 -13.91
CA GLY A 62 -7.97 6.71 -12.55
C GLY A 62 -8.61 5.41 -12.07
N PRO A 63 -9.42 5.48 -11.01
CA PRO A 63 -10.17 4.35 -10.48
C PRO A 63 -11.26 3.85 -11.44
N SER A 64 -11.65 2.57 -11.34
CA SER A 64 -12.80 2.05 -12.07
C SER A 64 -14.11 2.72 -11.63
N PRO A 65 -15.17 2.68 -12.47
CA PRO A 65 -16.49 3.19 -12.09
C PRO A 65 -17.01 2.56 -10.79
N ALA A 66 -16.83 1.25 -10.62
CA ALA A 66 -17.21 0.54 -9.40
C ALA A 66 -16.44 1.05 -8.16
N ALA A 67 -15.14 1.33 -8.32
CA ALA A 67 -14.34 1.91 -7.24
C ALA A 67 -14.81 3.33 -6.88
N LEU A 68 -15.14 4.16 -7.86
CA LEU A 68 -15.66 5.53 -7.63
C LEU A 68 -17.00 5.51 -6.89
N GLU A 69 -17.92 4.62 -7.24
CA GLU A 69 -19.19 4.43 -6.53
C GLU A 69 -18.97 3.97 -5.09
N ALA A 70 -18.06 3.00 -4.89
CA ALA A 70 -17.71 2.53 -3.56
C ALA A 70 -17.07 3.62 -2.69
N ILE A 71 -16.20 4.47 -3.25
CA ILE A 71 -15.62 5.64 -2.58
C ILE A 71 -16.73 6.59 -2.12
N ALA A 72 -17.65 6.96 -3.02
CA ALA A 72 -18.74 7.89 -2.71
C ALA A 72 -19.62 7.35 -1.57
N THR A 73 -20.01 6.08 -1.67
CA THR A 73 -20.81 5.39 -0.65
C THR A 73 -20.11 5.33 0.70
N ALA A 74 -18.85 4.92 0.72
CA ALA A 74 -18.07 4.80 1.95
C ALA A 74 -17.78 6.18 2.57
N SER A 75 -17.59 7.22 1.75
CA SER A 75 -17.32 8.60 2.23
C SER A 75 -18.50 9.18 3.01
N ALA A 76 -19.75 8.76 2.71
CA ALA A 76 -20.92 9.14 3.50
C ALA A 76 -20.84 8.61 4.96
N GLN A 77 -20.03 7.60 5.22
CA GLN A 77 -19.73 7.05 6.54
C GLN A 77 -18.38 7.51 7.09
N GLY A 78 -17.83 8.61 6.56
CA GLY A 78 -16.49 9.11 6.88
C GLY A 78 -16.24 9.48 8.33
N GLY A 79 -17.31 9.61 9.16
CA GLY A 79 -17.20 9.79 10.60
C GLY A 79 -16.86 8.51 11.40
N ALA A 80 -16.87 7.33 10.77
CA ALA A 80 -16.52 6.09 11.42
C ALA A 80 -14.99 5.99 11.57
N TYR A 81 -14.54 5.87 12.82
CA TYR A 81 -13.09 5.85 13.13
C TYR A 81 -12.40 4.56 12.68
N TYR A 82 -13.07 3.42 12.80
CA TYR A 82 -12.50 2.11 12.48
C TYR A 82 -13.14 1.52 11.23
N ALA A 83 -12.32 1.29 10.21
CA ALA A 83 -12.72 0.60 8.98
C ALA A 83 -12.54 -0.94 9.09
N TYR A 84 -12.69 -1.49 10.32
CA TYR A 84 -12.39 -2.89 10.60
C TYR A 84 -13.15 -3.89 9.71
N PRO A 85 -14.48 -3.78 9.50
CA PRO A 85 -15.21 -4.71 8.64
C PRO A 85 -14.68 -4.72 7.19
N ALA A 86 -14.42 -3.55 6.61
CA ALA A 86 -13.88 -3.44 5.26
C ALA A 86 -12.45 -4.02 5.17
N ALA A 87 -11.61 -3.77 6.18
CA ALA A 87 -10.27 -4.36 6.22
C ALA A 87 -10.34 -5.90 6.27
N MET A 88 -11.24 -6.47 7.09
CA MET A 88 -11.42 -7.92 7.17
C MET A 88 -11.92 -8.51 5.85
N THR A 89 -12.85 -7.84 5.15
CA THR A 89 -13.34 -8.26 3.83
C THR A 89 -12.20 -8.29 2.82
N LEU A 90 -11.37 -7.24 2.75
CA LEU A 90 -10.24 -7.21 1.84
C LEU A 90 -9.21 -8.30 2.17
N LEU A 91 -8.93 -8.54 3.46
CA LEU A 91 -8.05 -9.63 3.89
C LEU A 91 -8.56 -11.00 3.43
N ASP A 92 -9.89 -11.25 3.52
CA ASP A 92 -10.49 -12.49 3.03
C ASP A 92 -10.32 -12.65 1.53
N MET A 93 -10.61 -11.61 0.75
CA MET A 93 -10.47 -11.64 -0.69
C MET A 93 -9.02 -11.94 -1.13
N ILE A 94 -8.04 -11.33 -0.45
CA ILE A 94 -6.62 -11.58 -0.72
C ILE A 94 -6.24 -13.01 -0.31
N ALA A 95 -6.68 -13.45 0.87
CA ALA A 95 -6.42 -14.79 1.39
C ALA A 95 -6.97 -15.87 0.45
N GLU A 96 -8.21 -15.71 0.00
CA GLU A 96 -8.87 -16.62 -0.94
C GLU A 96 -8.12 -16.70 -2.27
N ARG A 97 -7.82 -15.54 -2.90
CA ARG A 97 -7.11 -15.48 -4.19
C ARG A 97 -5.78 -16.20 -4.17
N HIS A 98 -5.06 -16.12 -3.05
CA HIS A 98 -3.72 -16.70 -2.94
C HIS A 98 -3.69 -18.06 -2.20
N GLY A 99 -4.83 -18.52 -1.68
CA GLY A 99 -4.94 -19.78 -0.92
C GLY A 99 -4.05 -19.78 0.33
N ILE A 100 -4.13 -18.70 1.12
CA ILE A 100 -3.42 -18.45 2.38
C ILE A 100 -4.42 -18.03 3.47
N THR A 101 -3.96 -17.77 4.69
CA THR A 101 -4.79 -17.24 5.76
C THR A 101 -4.57 -15.74 5.94
N ARG A 102 -5.49 -15.05 6.61
CA ARG A 102 -5.36 -13.62 6.96
C ARG A 102 -4.07 -13.31 7.71
N LYS A 103 -3.54 -14.24 8.48
CA LYS A 103 -2.32 -14.09 9.26
C LYS A 103 -1.06 -13.91 8.41
N HIS A 104 -1.12 -14.35 7.14
CA HIS A 104 -0.05 -14.12 6.17
C HIS A 104 -0.08 -12.72 5.55
N ILE A 105 -1.09 -11.90 5.86
CA ILE A 105 -1.33 -10.65 5.15
C ILE A 105 -1.27 -9.48 6.12
N SER A 106 -0.57 -8.42 5.73
CA SER A 106 -0.62 -7.14 6.42
C SER A 106 -1.08 -6.05 5.45
N LEU A 107 -2.13 -5.31 5.81
CA LEU A 107 -2.61 -4.15 5.07
C LEU A 107 -1.90 -2.88 5.54
N SER A 108 -1.69 -1.93 4.63
CA SER A 108 -1.12 -0.62 4.96
C SER A 108 -1.61 0.49 4.03
N ALA A 109 -1.34 1.74 4.40
CA ALA A 109 -1.67 2.94 3.61
C ALA A 109 -0.79 3.06 2.34
N GLY A 110 -1.00 2.15 1.37
CA GLY A 110 -0.11 1.87 0.25
C GLY A 110 0.99 0.88 0.65
N SER A 111 1.78 0.38 -0.31
CA SER A 111 2.89 -0.53 0.00
C SER A 111 4.07 0.16 0.69
N SER A 112 4.26 1.47 0.50
CA SER A 112 5.44 2.18 1.02
C SER A 112 5.64 2.08 2.53
N PRO A 113 4.62 2.26 3.40
CA PRO A 113 4.81 2.10 4.84
C PRO A 113 5.29 0.70 5.20
N ILE A 114 4.65 -0.34 4.64
CA ILE A 114 4.98 -1.71 5.02
C ILE A 114 6.34 -2.16 4.47
N LEU A 115 6.75 -1.67 3.30
CA LEU A 115 8.10 -1.84 2.78
C LEU A 115 9.13 -1.17 3.72
N SER A 116 8.82 0.03 4.23
CA SER A 116 9.68 0.72 5.20
C SER A 116 9.76 -0.03 6.52
N TYR A 117 8.64 -0.61 7.00
CA TYR A 117 8.63 -1.41 8.22
C TYR A 117 9.48 -2.67 8.07
N ALA A 118 9.37 -3.37 6.94
CA ALA A 118 10.20 -4.52 6.64
C ALA A 118 11.70 -4.15 6.62
N ALA A 119 12.04 -3.02 5.99
CA ALA A 119 13.40 -2.51 5.95
C ALA A 119 13.95 -2.16 7.34
N VAL A 120 13.16 -1.45 8.16
CA VAL A 120 13.55 -1.09 9.54
C VAL A 120 13.69 -2.34 10.41
N ALA A 121 12.77 -3.29 10.28
CA ALA A 121 12.85 -4.55 11.01
C ALA A 121 14.13 -5.33 10.64
N ALA A 122 14.40 -5.48 9.35
CA ALA A 122 15.54 -6.23 8.83
C ALA A 122 16.90 -5.55 9.14
N SER A 123 16.93 -4.22 9.18
CA SER A 123 18.16 -3.47 9.50
C SER A 123 18.71 -3.73 10.92
N LYS A 124 17.92 -4.34 11.81
CA LYS A 124 18.38 -4.80 13.13
C LYS A 124 19.24 -6.04 13.04
N ASN A 125 19.12 -6.79 11.95
CA ASN A 125 19.85 -8.03 11.72
C ASN A 125 21.01 -7.88 10.73
N GLY A 126 21.12 -6.73 10.04
CA GLY A 126 22.19 -6.49 9.08
C GLY A 126 21.83 -5.44 8.03
N LYS A 127 22.68 -5.33 7.02
CA LYS A 127 22.47 -4.39 5.90
C LYS A 127 21.33 -4.85 4.98
N ILE A 128 20.77 -3.90 4.25
CA ILE A 128 19.89 -4.20 3.14
C ILE A 128 20.74 -4.31 1.88
N LEU A 129 20.56 -5.38 1.10
CA LEU A 129 21.18 -5.61 -0.19
C LEU A 129 20.17 -5.35 -1.30
N GLY A 130 20.51 -4.56 -2.29
CA GLY A 130 19.66 -4.29 -3.45
C GLY A 130 20.47 -4.09 -4.74
N PRO A 131 19.84 -4.10 -5.92
CA PRO A 131 20.52 -3.67 -7.13
C PRO A 131 20.85 -2.18 -7.07
N ASP A 132 21.71 -1.70 -7.95
CA ASP A 132 22.04 -0.26 -7.98
C ASP A 132 20.85 0.58 -8.41
N LEU A 133 20.14 0.14 -9.44
CA LEU A 133 18.94 0.79 -9.97
C LEU A 133 17.67 0.06 -9.52
N PHE A 134 17.04 0.54 -8.45
CA PHE A 134 15.72 0.11 -8.01
C PHE A 134 15.03 1.22 -7.21
N TRP A 135 13.76 1.05 -6.94
CA TRP A 135 13.03 2.00 -6.09
C TRP A 135 13.37 1.79 -4.63
N ASP A 136 14.38 2.49 -4.16
CA ASP A 136 15.02 2.30 -2.86
C ASP A 136 14.47 3.18 -1.73
N THR A 137 13.52 4.06 -2.03
CA THR A 137 13.01 5.08 -1.09
C THR A 137 12.61 4.48 0.27
N THR A 138 12.00 3.30 0.27
CA THR A 138 11.57 2.62 1.50
C THR A 138 12.70 1.89 2.19
N SER A 139 13.65 1.33 1.44
CA SER A 139 14.83 0.67 1.97
C SER A 139 15.83 1.64 2.61
N LYS A 140 15.75 2.92 2.27
CA LYS A 140 16.51 4.01 2.92
C LYS A 140 15.90 4.47 4.25
N ALA A 141 14.71 4.01 4.62
CA ALA A 141 14.08 4.43 5.87
C ALA A 141 14.96 4.14 7.12
N PRO A 142 15.67 2.99 7.25
CA PRO A 142 16.55 2.72 8.37
C PRO A 142 17.78 3.64 8.44
N GLU A 143 18.30 4.10 7.29
CA GLU A 143 19.48 4.99 7.25
C GLU A 143 19.23 6.28 8.04
N LYS A 144 17.99 6.80 7.98
CA LYS A 144 17.56 7.97 8.77
C LYS A 144 17.59 7.74 10.28
N GLN A 145 17.68 6.49 10.70
CA GLN A 145 17.77 6.06 12.11
C GLN A 145 19.17 5.56 12.47
N GLY A 146 20.17 5.81 11.61
CA GLY A 146 21.56 5.44 11.84
C GLY A 146 21.94 4.02 11.45
N ALA A 147 21.07 3.30 10.72
CA ALA A 147 21.46 2.01 10.14
C ALA A 147 22.46 2.20 8.98
N PRO A 148 23.26 1.15 8.64
CA PRO A 148 24.14 1.19 7.50
C PRO A 148 23.40 1.48 6.19
N GLU A 149 24.10 2.13 5.26
CA GLU A 149 23.60 2.35 3.90
C GLU A 149 23.32 1.03 3.18
N ILE A 150 22.41 1.08 2.18
CA ILE A 150 22.09 -0.06 1.33
C ILE A 150 23.36 -0.52 0.61
N MET A 151 23.69 -1.80 0.72
CA MET A 151 24.69 -2.43 -0.13
C MET A 151 24.15 -2.60 -1.54
N ARG A 152 24.81 -2.00 -2.53
CA ARG A 152 24.33 -1.96 -3.90
C ARG A 152 25.17 -2.85 -4.80
N ILE A 153 24.49 -3.64 -5.62
CA ILE A 153 25.10 -4.47 -6.66
C ILE A 153 24.81 -3.83 -8.02
N ALA A 154 25.85 -3.58 -8.80
CA ALA A 154 25.71 -3.01 -10.14
C ALA A 154 24.74 -3.83 -11.00
N ASN A 155 23.90 -3.13 -11.75
CA ASN A 155 23.10 -3.77 -12.79
C ASN A 155 24.00 -4.20 -13.95
N THR A 156 23.55 -5.12 -14.80
CA THR A 156 24.25 -5.47 -16.04
C THR A 156 24.29 -4.28 -17.01
N ALA A 157 25.06 -4.40 -18.08
CA ALA A 157 25.12 -3.37 -19.12
C ALA A 157 23.75 -3.09 -19.77
N GLU A 158 22.87 -4.09 -19.79
CA GLU A 158 21.49 -4.02 -20.28
C GLU A 158 20.51 -3.51 -19.22
N LEU A 159 20.99 -3.06 -18.06
CA LEU A 159 20.23 -2.59 -16.90
C LEU A 159 19.36 -3.68 -16.23
N ASP A 160 19.69 -4.95 -16.45
CA ASP A 160 19.05 -6.05 -15.73
C ASP A 160 19.63 -6.18 -14.31
N ILE A 161 18.86 -6.74 -13.40
CA ILE A 161 19.34 -7.07 -12.07
C ILE A 161 20.24 -8.31 -12.16
N ASP A 162 21.49 -8.17 -11.71
CA ASP A 162 22.45 -9.28 -11.67
C ASP A 162 22.20 -10.14 -10.42
N LEU A 163 21.35 -11.14 -10.57
CA LEU A 163 20.98 -12.04 -9.47
C LEU A 163 22.16 -12.90 -8.99
N ASP A 164 23.10 -13.24 -9.87
CA ASP A 164 24.25 -14.07 -9.50
C ASP A 164 25.23 -13.25 -8.65
N ALA A 165 25.53 -12.01 -9.05
CA ALA A 165 26.35 -11.10 -8.27
C ALA A 165 25.68 -10.74 -6.93
N MET A 166 24.35 -10.53 -6.92
CA MET A 166 23.60 -10.31 -5.68
C MET A 166 23.70 -11.53 -4.75
N TYR A 167 23.56 -12.74 -5.28
CA TYR A 167 23.66 -13.96 -4.45
C TYR A 167 25.06 -14.15 -3.86
N ALA A 168 26.10 -13.87 -4.64
CA ALA A 168 27.50 -13.94 -4.18
C ALA A 168 27.80 -12.94 -3.06
N ALA A 169 27.10 -11.82 -3.03
CA ALA A 169 27.26 -10.79 -2.00
C ALA A 169 26.50 -11.06 -0.69
N ILE A 170 25.69 -12.11 -0.62
CA ILE A 170 24.94 -12.45 0.60
C ILE A 170 25.86 -13.18 1.58
N ASP A 171 26.21 -12.49 2.67
CA ASP A 171 26.91 -13.02 3.83
C ASP A 171 26.12 -12.75 5.13
N ASP A 172 26.70 -13.05 6.28
CA ASP A 172 26.07 -12.89 7.60
C ASP A 172 25.79 -11.43 7.98
N SER A 173 26.36 -10.45 7.25
CA SER A 173 26.10 -9.03 7.45
C SER A 173 24.82 -8.52 6.75
N ILE A 174 24.16 -9.37 5.95
CA ILE A 174 22.97 -8.99 5.18
C ILE A 174 21.70 -9.40 5.93
N GLY A 175 20.92 -8.42 6.35
CA GLY A 175 19.64 -8.63 7.03
C GLY A 175 18.46 -8.85 6.07
N MET A 176 18.54 -8.30 4.85
CA MET A 176 17.48 -8.44 3.84
C MET A 176 18.02 -8.17 2.43
N VAL A 177 17.54 -8.94 1.46
CA VAL A 177 17.65 -8.61 0.04
C VAL A 177 16.35 -7.96 -0.42
N HIS A 178 16.42 -6.83 -1.16
CA HIS A 178 15.25 -6.17 -1.74
C HIS A 178 15.35 -6.21 -3.28
N ILE A 179 14.35 -6.77 -3.93
CA ILE A 179 14.18 -6.82 -5.39
C ILE A 179 12.83 -6.19 -5.74
N CYS A 180 12.81 -5.27 -6.71
CA CYS A 180 11.60 -4.76 -7.33
C CYS A 180 11.40 -5.47 -8.68
N ASN A 181 10.30 -6.18 -8.87
CA ASN A 181 10.02 -6.93 -10.12
C ASN A 181 8.53 -6.96 -10.47
N PRO A 182 8.12 -6.31 -11.57
CA PRO A 182 8.91 -5.49 -12.52
C PRO A 182 9.66 -4.34 -11.87
N ASN A 183 10.86 -4.04 -12.39
CA ASN A 183 11.75 -3.07 -11.74
C ASN A 183 11.37 -1.61 -12.07
N ASN A 184 11.39 -0.78 -11.08
CA ASN A 184 11.35 0.68 -11.19
C ASN A 184 12.74 1.22 -10.81
N PRO A 185 13.48 1.95 -11.69
CA PRO A 185 12.96 2.68 -12.86
C PRO A 185 13.15 2.00 -14.22
N THR A 186 13.81 0.85 -14.32
CA THR A 186 14.26 0.30 -15.61
C THR A 186 13.15 -0.34 -16.45
N GLY A 187 11.99 -0.67 -15.84
CA GLY A 187 10.90 -1.42 -16.49
C GLY A 187 11.24 -2.89 -16.79
N LYS A 188 12.43 -3.35 -16.44
CA LYS A 188 12.87 -4.72 -16.69
C LYS A 188 12.08 -5.72 -15.86
N VAL A 189 11.84 -6.88 -16.45
CA VAL A 189 11.15 -8.01 -15.83
C VAL A 189 12.09 -9.20 -15.79
N LEU A 190 12.38 -9.70 -14.62
CA LEU A 190 13.21 -10.89 -14.45
C LEU A 190 12.48 -12.13 -14.95
N ALA A 191 13.22 -13.04 -15.57
CA ALA A 191 12.68 -14.34 -15.94
C ALA A 191 12.17 -15.06 -14.67
N PRO A 192 10.90 -15.54 -14.67
CA PRO A 192 10.25 -16.02 -13.44
C PRO A 192 11.00 -17.17 -12.77
N ASN A 193 11.57 -18.09 -13.55
CA ASN A 193 12.34 -19.21 -13.00
C ASN A 193 13.66 -18.73 -12.37
N LYS A 194 14.36 -17.77 -12.99
CA LYS A 194 15.60 -17.21 -12.42
C LYS A 194 15.35 -16.50 -11.09
N LEU A 195 14.31 -15.68 -11.02
CA LEU A 195 13.95 -15.01 -9.78
C LEU A 195 13.52 -16.00 -8.71
N ARG A 196 12.73 -17.01 -9.07
CA ARG A 196 12.28 -18.06 -8.13
C ARG A 196 13.48 -18.83 -7.57
N ASP A 197 14.39 -19.28 -8.41
CA ASP A 197 15.60 -20.02 -7.99
C ASP A 197 16.49 -19.17 -7.10
N PHE A 198 16.65 -17.89 -7.42
CA PHE A 198 17.34 -16.93 -6.57
C PHE A 198 16.67 -16.82 -5.20
N CYS A 199 15.36 -16.58 -5.15
CA CYS A 199 14.62 -16.44 -3.90
C CYS A 199 14.73 -17.71 -3.03
N ILE A 200 14.64 -18.90 -3.63
CA ILE A 200 14.80 -20.19 -2.92
C ILE A 200 16.19 -20.32 -2.28
N LYS A 201 17.23 -19.92 -3.00
CA LYS A 201 18.63 -19.99 -2.50
C LYS A 201 18.90 -18.90 -1.45
N ALA A 202 18.54 -17.64 -1.76
CA ALA A 202 18.80 -16.49 -0.92
C ALA A 202 18.02 -16.56 0.41
N SER A 203 16.77 -17.06 0.39
CA SER A 203 15.93 -17.20 1.58
C SER A 203 16.45 -18.16 2.64
N LYS A 204 17.42 -19.01 2.28
CA LYS A 204 18.13 -19.87 3.24
C LYS A 204 19.20 -19.13 4.05
N LYS A 205 19.62 -17.96 3.57
CA LYS A 205 20.67 -17.14 4.18
C LYS A 205 20.11 -15.89 4.86
N THR A 206 19.11 -15.26 4.24
CA THR A 206 18.56 -13.98 4.72
C THR A 206 17.11 -13.82 4.29
N LEU A 207 16.44 -12.77 4.76
CA LEU A 207 15.10 -12.40 4.29
C LEU A 207 15.16 -11.89 2.85
N VAL A 208 14.22 -12.31 2.01
CA VAL A 208 14.09 -11.79 0.63
C VAL A 208 12.76 -11.06 0.50
N LEU A 209 12.81 -9.77 0.18
CA LEU A 209 11.64 -8.96 -0.13
C LEU A 209 11.55 -8.75 -1.64
N VAL A 210 10.40 -9.10 -2.21
CA VAL A 210 10.08 -8.85 -3.62
C VAL A 210 8.94 -7.84 -3.68
N ASP A 211 9.24 -6.64 -4.16
CA ASP A 211 8.23 -5.61 -4.44
C ASP A 211 7.61 -5.87 -5.81
N GLU A 212 6.38 -6.37 -5.80
CA GLU A 212 5.61 -6.73 -6.98
C GLU A 212 4.55 -5.65 -7.32
N ALA A 213 4.85 -4.38 -7.08
CA ALA A 213 3.91 -3.27 -7.31
C ALA A 213 3.36 -3.18 -8.75
N TYR A 214 4.06 -3.76 -9.72
CA TYR A 214 3.73 -3.71 -11.14
C TYR A 214 3.36 -5.08 -11.72
N ASN A 215 3.18 -6.11 -10.89
CA ASN A 215 2.99 -7.49 -11.35
C ASN A 215 1.76 -7.67 -12.25
N GLU A 216 0.68 -6.93 -12.00
CA GLU A 216 -0.53 -7.04 -12.80
C GLU A 216 -0.42 -6.42 -14.20
N LEU A 217 0.62 -5.61 -14.46
CA LEU A 217 0.86 -4.97 -15.76
C LEU A 217 1.55 -5.88 -16.79
N ILE A 218 2.21 -6.94 -16.33
CA ILE A 218 2.94 -7.87 -17.22
C ILE A 218 2.05 -8.99 -17.73
N ASP A 219 2.57 -9.73 -18.73
CA ASP A 219 1.88 -10.92 -19.21
C ASP A 219 2.01 -12.05 -18.20
N GLU A 220 0.95 -12.84 -18.06
CA GLU A 220 0.89 -14.00 -17.17
C GLU A 220 1.35 -13.69 -15.72
N PRO A 221 0.76 -12.69 -15.04
CA PRO A 221 1.17 -12.28 -13.70
C PRO A 221 1.34 -13.44 -12.69
N PRO A 222 0.52 -14.51 -12.74
CA PRO A 222 0.69 -15.65 -11.83
C PRO A 222 2.01 -16.41 -12.00
N LYS A 223 2.64 -16.35 -13.16
CA LYS A 223 3.95 -17.00 -13.38
C LYS A 223 5.10 -16.24 -12.72
N HIS A 224 4.97 -14.94 -12.57
CA HIS A 224 6.01 -14.04 -12.10
C HIS A 224 5.98 -13.74 -10.61
N THR A 225 4.88 -14.08 -9.93
CA THR A 225 4.79 -13.84 -8.48
C THR A 225 5.60 -14.82 -7.66
N MET A 226 6.18 -14.33 -6.56
CA MET A 226 6.90 -15.12 -5.57
C MET A 226 6.03 -15.55 -4.38
N ILE A 227 4.73 -15.23 -4.39
CA ILE A 227 3.77 -15.66 -3.34
C ILE A 227 3.77 -17.19 -3.11
N PRO A 228 3.90 -18.05 -4.15
CA PRO A 228 4.01 -19.49 -3.93
C PRO A 228 5.18 -19.91 -3.03
N LEU A 229 6.27 -19.15 -2.99
CA LEU A 229 7.41 -19.42 -2.11
C LEU A 229 7.07 -19.14 -0.65
N VAL A 230 6.26 -18.13 -0.36
CA VAL A 230 5.75 -17.87 1.00
C VAL A 230 4.94 -19.06 1.49
N LYS A 231 4.05 -19.60 0.64
CA LYS A 231 3.27 -20.81 0.94
C LYS A 231 4.13 -22.05 1.17
N ALA A 232 5.26 -22.14 0.46
CA ALA A 232 6.21 -23.24 0.61
C ALA A 232 7.13 -23.07 1.84
N GLY A 233 6.96 -22.02 2.65
CA GLY A 233 7.72 -21.79 3.88
C GLY A 233 9.10 -21.16 3.68
N HIS A 234 9.38 -20.60 2.51
CA HIS A 234 10.60 -19.84 2.29
C HIS A 234 10.54 -18.47 3.00
N ASN A 235 11.70 -17.99 3.46
CA ASN A 235 11.82 -16.67 4.10
C ASN A 235 11.74 -15.54 3.06
N VAL A 236 10.57 -15.44 2.43
CA VAL A 236 10.25 -14.48 1.35
C VAL A 236 9.06 -13.63 1.77
N ILE A 237 9.13 -12.35 1.43
CA ILE A 237 8.05 -11.38 1.59
C ILE A 237 7.69 -10.86 0.21
N VAL A 238 6.41 -10.75 -0.10
CA VAL A 238 5.90 -10.13 -1.32
C VAL A 238 5.06 -8.91 -0.98
N ALA A 239 5.39 -7.76 -1.55
CA ALA A 239 4.62 -6.53 -1.39
C ALA A 239 3.79 -6.23 -2.64
N ARG A 240 2.57 -5.78 -2.46
CA ARG A 240 1.60 -5.41 -3.50
C ARG A 240 0.92 -4.08 -3.19
N THR A 241 0.40 -3.41 -4.21
CA THR A 241 -0.25 -2.11 -4.05
C THR A 241 -1.45 -1.95 -4.98
N PHE A 242 -2.45 -1.21 -4.53
CA PHE A 242 -3.55 -0.74 -5.37
C PHE A 242 -3.22 0.59 -6.09
N SER A 243 -2.03 1.13 -5.89
CA SER A 243 -1.63 2.45 -6.43
C SER A 243 -1.40 2.47 -7.94
N LYS A 244 -1.18 1.30 -8.58
CA LYS A 244 -0.76 1.21 -9.99
C LYS A 244 -1.94 0.88 -10.89
N ILE A 245 -2.03 -0.32 -11.41
CA ILE A 245 -3.06 -0.71 -12.39
C ILE A 245 -4.50 -0.42 -11.91
N TYR A 246 -4.76 -0.52 -10.61
CA TYR A 246 -6.08 -0.25 -10.03
C TYR A 246 -6.48 1.24 -9.99
N GLY A 247 -5.56 2.16 -10.32
CA GLY A 247 -5.82 3.60 -10.32
C GLY A 247 -6.05 4.24 -8.94
N LEU A 248 -5.66 3.57 -7.87
CA LEU A 248 -5.95 3.97 -6.48
C LEU A 248 -4.75 4.61 -5.75
N ALA A 249 -3.83 5.25 -6.47
CA ALA A 249 -2.63 5.84 -5.88
C ALA A 249 -2.95 6.80 -4.73
N GLY A 250 -3.94 7.68 -4.89
CA GLY A 250 -4.40 8.62 -3.88
C GLY A 250 -5.21 7.99 -2.75
N MET A 251 -5.76 6.79 -2.94
CA MET A 251 -6.59 6.10 -1.94
C MET A 251 -5.76 5.36 -0.88
N ARG A 252 -4.48 5.20 -1.11
CA ARG A 252 -3.51 4.69 -0.13
C ARG A 252 -3.88 3.31 0.41
N VAL A 253 -3.91 2.30 -0.43
CA VAL A 253 -4.09 0.88 -0.04
C VAL A 253 -2.99 0.03 -0.64
N GLY A 254 -2.40 -0.84 0.17
CA GLY A 254 -1.41 -1.82 -0.24
C GLY A 254 -1.33 -2.94 0.80
N TYR A 255 -0.62 -3.99 0.46
CA TYR A 255 -0.48 -5.13 1.35
C TYR A 255 0.85 -5.86 1.16
N LEU A 256 1.18 -6.64 2.16
CA LEU A 256 2.30 -7.56 2.18
C LEU A 256 1.78 -8.96 2.41
N ILE A 257 2.42 -9.94 1.77
CA ILE A 257 2.21 -11.37 2.01
C ILE A 257 3.54 -11.96 2.49
N ALA A 258 3.52 -12.61 3.65
CA ALA A 258 4.67 -13.26 4.27
C ALA A 258 4.25 -14.48 5.10
N SER A 259 5.20 -15.19 5.72
CA SER A 259 4.88 -16.15 6.77
C SER A 259 4.15 -15.44 7.93
N GLU A 260 3.37 -16.18 8.73
CA GLU A 260 2.70 -15.61 9.92
C GLU A 260 3.72 -14.92 10.84
N GLU A 261 4.88 -15.54 11.06
CA GLU A 261 5.96 -14.99 11.87
C GLU A 261 6.51 -13.67 11.33
N ASN A 262 6.84 -13.61 10.03
CA ASN A 262 7.35 -12.39 9.40
C ASN A 262 6.29 -11.28 9.37
N THR A 263 5.03 -11.63 9.14
CA THR A 263 3.90 -10.68 9.16
C THR A 263 3.77 -10.05 10.55
N GLU A 264 3.79 -10.87 11.60
CA GLU A 264 3.72 -10.40 12.98
C GLU A 264 4.95 -9.56 13.35
N TRP A 265 6.14 -10.01 12.96
CA TRP A 265 7.39 -9.30 13.21
C TRP A 265 7.42 -7.91 12.57
N ILE A 266 7.01 -7.78 11.29
CA ILE A 266 6.96 -6.50 10.59
C ILE A 266 5.89 -5.58 11.19
N ASN A 267 4.74 -6.12 11.57
CA ASN A 267 3.64 -5.34 12.14
C ASN A 267 4.00 -4.64 13.46
N ARG A 268 5.03 -5.10 14.17
CA ARG A 268 5.55 -4.42 15.38
C ARG A 268 6.12 -3.03 15.10
N TYR A 269 6.47 -2.74 13.83
CA TYR A 269 7.03 -1.45 13.42
C TYR A 269 5.99 -0.49 12.85
N GLY A 270 4.74 -0.91 12.79
CA GLY A 270 3.64 -0.13 12.21
C GLY A 270 2.46 0.04 13.16
N MET A 271 1.54 0.91 12.77
CA MET A 271 0.30 1.16 13.51
C MET A 271 -0.86 0.26 13.05
N GLY A 272 -0.61 -0.72 12.19
CA GLY A 272 -1.62 -1.65 11.70
C GLY A 272 -2.80 -0.95 11.01
N GLY A 273 -4.00 -1.44 11.24
CA GLY A 273 -5.23 -0.97 10.61
C GLY A 273 -5.64 0.47 10.91
N TYR A 274 -5.03 1.13 11.89
CA TYR A 274 -5.32 2.55 12.23
C TYR A 274 -4.94 3.53 11.13
N THR A 275 -4.08 3.13 10.19
CA THR A 275 -3.65 3.99 9.07
C THR A 275 -4.53 3.84 7.83
N LEU A 276 -5.49 2.92 7.83
CA LEU A 276 -6.35 2.64 6.70
C LEU A 276 -7.57 3.55 6.70
N ASN A 277 -7.90 4.12 5.54
CA ASN A 277 -9.10 4.91 5.36
C ASN A 277 -10.22 4.07 4.73
N GLN A 278 -11.44 4.37 5.12
CA GLN A 278 -12.63 3.60 4.73
C GLN A 278 -12.92 3.68 3.23
N ALA A 279 -12.78 4.86 2.63
CA ALA A 279 -12.99 5.06 1.20
C ALA A 279 -11.97 4.27 0.35
N GLY A 280 -10.69 4.26 0.78
CA GLY A 280 -9.65 3.49 0.12
C GLY A 280 -9.90 1.98 0.19
N LEU A 281 -10.31 1.46 1.36
CA LEU A 281 -10.65 0.05 1.49
C LEU A 281 -11.85 -0.34 0.64
N ALA A 282 -12.92 0.48 0.62
CA ALA A 282 -14.08 0.25 -0.24
C ALA A 282 -13.71 0.21 -1.72
N ALA A 283 -12.86 1.15 -2.16
CA ALA A 283 -12.34 1.17 -3.51
C ALA A 283 -11.50 -0.08 -3.85
N ALA A 284 -10.63 -0.49 -2.93
CA ALA A 284 -9.79 -1.68 -3.11
C ALA A 284 -10.64 -2.94 -3.21
N ILE A 285 -11.67 -3.11 -2.37
CA ILE A 285 -12.62 -4.22 -2.43
C ILE A 285 -13.34 -4.26 -3.78
N ALA A 286 -13.88 -3.12 -4.23
CA ALA A 286 -14.59 -3.03 -5.50
C ALA A 286 -13.69 -3.29 -6.71
N SER A 287 -12.40 -2.92 -6.63
CA SER A 287 -11.44 -3.07 -7.74
C SER A 287 -10.75 -4.43 -7.78
N TYR A 288 -10.66 -5.14 -6.65
CA TYR A 288 -9.77 -6.31 -6.55
C TYR A 288 -10.11 -7.40 -7.55
N ASN A 289 -11.39 -7.63 -7.83
CA ASN A 289 -11.90 -8.61 -8.79
C ASN A 289 -12.55 -7.95 -10.03
N ASP A 290 -12.24 -6.68 -10.32
CA ASP A 290 -12.74 -5.97 -11.52
C ASP A 290 -11.85 -6.31 -12.72
N ASP A 291 -11.96 -7.55 -13.21
CA ASP A 291 -11.15 -8.07 -14.31
C ASP A 291 -11.35 -7.27 -15.60
N ALA A 292 -12.54 -6.70 -15.81
CA ALA A 292 -12.84 -5.89 -16.99
C ALA A 292 -12.01 -4.60 -16.99
N PHE A 293 -11.96 -3.90 -15.87
CA PHE A 293 -11.15 -2.69 -15.73
C PHE A 293 -9.64 -2.99 -15.75
N LEU A 294 -9.20 -4.08 -15.12
CA LEU A 294 -7.79 -4.50 -15.15
C LEU A 294 -7.34 -4.83 -16.59
N THR A 295 -8.16 -5.55 -17.34
CA THR A 295 -7.91 -5.87 -18.76
C THR A 295 -7.84 -4.59 -19.60
N PHE A 296 -8.82 -3.69 -19.45
CA PHE A 296 -8.80 -2.38 -20.10
C PHE A 296 -7.53 -1.59 -19.76
N SER A 297 -7.23 -1.42 -18.47
CA SER A 297 -6.05 -0.68 -18.04
C SER A 297 -4.77 -1.26 -18.62
N LYS A 298 -4.59 -2.59 -18.57
CA LYS A 298 -3.42 -3.26 -19.12
C LYS A 298 -3.26 -3.04 -20.63
N ALA A 299 -4.36 -3.07 -21.38
CA ALA A 299 -4.34 -2.87 -22.84
C ALA A 299 -3.97 -1.45 -23.26
N MET A 300 -4.10 -0.48 -22.32
CA MET A 300 -3.85 0.93 -22.57
C MET A 300 -2.45 1.40 -22.11
N PHE A 301 -1.71 0.56 -21.36
CA PHE A 301 -0.32 0.79 -20.98
C PHE A 301 0.64 0.23 -22.02
#